data_703ddb9d20278e33a3dd4e1110af982b
#
_entry.id   703ddb9d20278e33a3dd4e1110af982b
#
_cell.length_a   1.000
_cell.length_b   1.000
_cell.length_c   1.000
_cell.angle_alpha   90.00
_cell.angle_beta   90.00
_cell.angle_gamma   90.00
#
_symmetry.space_group_name_H-M   'P 1'
#
loop_
_entity.id
_entity.type
_entity.pdbx_description
1 polymer ?
#
loop_
_entity_poly.entity_id
_entity_poly.type
_entity_poly.pdbx_seq_one_letter_code
_entity_poly.pdbx_strand_id
1 'polypeptide(L)'
;MSQYNKTKGAIFETDVMKWLRKMGAKAERLTKAGAKDEGDLVVVVAGQTYILELKNRATLSLPQFWREAEVEALNYAKARGIGEVPLHYVVVKRRNAGIDKAWVVQDLEQWLKEKQ
;
A
#
# COMPACT_ATOMS: atom_id res chain seq x y z
N MET A 1 -7.84 5.43 -18.21
CA MET A 1 -7.47 6.40 -17.15
C MET A 1 -6.81 7.61 -17.76
N SER A 2 -7.16 8.80 -17.32
CA SER A 2 -6.58 10.02 -17.85
C SER A 2 -5.14 10.20 -17.37
N GLN A 3 -4.37 11.00 -18.10
CA GLN A 3 -3.00 11.35 -17.72
C GLN A 3 -2.97 12.04 -16.37
N TYR A 4 -3.97 12.88 -16.09
CA TYR A 4 -4.11 13.57 -14.81
C TYR A 4 -4.20 12.58 -13.64
N ASN A 5 -5.02 11.55 -13.76
CA ASN A 5 -5.20 10.56 -12.70
C ASN A 5 -3.94 9.73 -12.47
N LYS A 6 -3.20 9.40 -13.53
CA LYS A 6 -1.93 8.68 -13.41
C LYS A 6 -0.89 9.51 -12.67
N THR A 7 -0.79 10.78 -13.03
CA THR A 7 0.14 11.71 -12.39
C THR A 7 -0.19 11.90 -10.92
N LYS A 8 -1.47 12.07 -10.62
CA LYS A 8 -1.97 12.25 -9.25
C LYS A 8 -1.64 11.04 -8.38
N GLY A 9 -1.84 9.84 -8.91
CA GLY A 9 -1.49 8.60 -8.20
C GLY A 9 0.00 8.48 -7.95
N ALA A 10 0.82 8.76 -8.96
CA ALA A 10 2.28 8.69 -8.84
C ALA A 10 2.82 9.68 -7.82
N ILE A 11 2.24 10.88 -7.75
CA ILE A 11 2.63 11.89 -6.77
C ILE A 11 2.33 11.40 -5.36
N PHE A 12 1.14 10.84 -5.14
CA PHE A 12 0.76 10.31 -3.84
C PHE A 12 1.71 9.19 -3.39
N GLU A 13 2.04 8.25 -4.29
CA GLU A 13 2.99 7.17 -3.99
C GLU A 13 4.35 7.73 -3.58
N THR A 14 4.85 8.71 -4.32
CA THR A 14 6.14 9.34 -4.03
C THR A 14 6.10 10.03 -2.67
N ASP A 15 5.04 10.77 -2.38
CA ASP A 15 4.90 11.51 -1.12
C ASP A 15 4.84 10.57 0.08
N VAL A 16 4.08 9.48 -0.02
CA VAL A 16 3.99 8.49 1.05
C VAL A 16 5.35 7.82 1.27
N MET A 17 6.00 7.41 0.19
CA MET A 17 7.31 6.76 0.26
C MET A 17 8.35 7.66 0.95
N LYS A 18 8.41 8.92 0.55
CA LYS A 18 9.35 9.88 1.14
C LYS A 18 9.08 10.12 2.62
N TRP A 19 7.81 10.26 2.98
CA TRP A 19 7.44 10.46 4.39
C TRP A 19 7.81 9.26 5.25
N LEU A 20 7.52 8.05 4.77
CA LEU A 20 7.84 6.82 5.49
C LEU A 20 9.35 6.69 5.72
N ARG A 21 10.15 6.99 4.69
CA ARG A 21 11.62 6.96 4.80
C ARG A 21 12.12 8.00 5.81
N LYS A 22 11.54 9.18 5.78
CA LYS A 22 11.89 10.24 6.74
C LYS A 22 11.62 9.81 8.17
N MET A 23 10.58 9.01 8.38
CA MET A 23 10.18 8.53 9.71
C MET A 23 10.92 7.25 10.12
N GLY A 24 11.85 6.77 9.32
CA GLY A 24 12.70 5.64 9.67
C GLY A 24 12.29 4.30 9.10
N ALA A 25 11.21 4.23 8.34
CA ALA A 25 10.82 2.99 7.68
C ALA A 25 11.61 2.78 6.39
N LYS A 26 11.75 1.53 5.97
CA LYS A 26 12.25 1.22 4.64
C LYS A 26 11.03 1.14 3.73
N ALA A 27 11.02 1.93 2.68
CA ALA A 27 9.90 1.97 1.75
C ALA A 27 10.42 2.02 0.33
N GLU A 28 9.88 1.15 -0.52
CA GLU A 28 10.30 1.04 -1.90
C GLU A 28 9.07 0.90 -2.79
N ARG A 29 9.13 1.55 -3.95
CA ARG A 29 8.09 1.38 -4.96
C ARG A 29 8.26 0.01 -5.61
N LEU A 30 7.17 -0.74 -5.73
CA LEU A 30 7.20 -2.01 -6.42
C LEU A 30 7.04 -1.78 -7.91
N THR A 31 7.99 -2.32 -8.67
CA THR A 31 7.92 -2.26 -10.13
C THR A 31 6.97 -3.35 -10.60
N LYS A 32 6.00 -2.96 -11.40
CA LYS A 32 5.10 -3.93 -12.01
C LYS A 32 5.86 -4.63 -13.13
N ALA A 33 6.27 -5.87 -12.85
CA ALA A 33 6.96 -6.69 -13.83
C ALA A 33 5.97 -7.67 -14.42
N GLY A 34 5.82 -7.66 -15.74
CA GLY A 34 4.90 -8.55 -16.43
C GLY A 34 3.45 -8.20 -16.14
N ALA A 35 2.59 -9.22 -16.11
CA ALA A 35 1.14 -9.04 -15.96
C ALA A 35 0.66 -9.00 -14.51
N LYS A 36 1.55 -9.20 -13.53
CA LYS A 36 1.13 -9.30 -12.13
C LYS A 36 1.40 -8.02 -11.37
N ASP A 37 0.39 -7.58 -10.65
CA ASP A 37 0.44 -6.41 -9.79
C ASP A 37 0.87 -6.86 -8.40
N GLU A 38 1.94 -6.24 -7.88
CA GLU A 38 2.51 -6.61 -6.58
C GLU A 38 2.29 -5.54 -5.51
N GLY A 39 1.40 -4.59 -5.76
CA GLY A 39 1.14 -3.47 -4.87
C GLY A 39 1.92 -2.23 -5.28
N ASP A 40 1.67 -1.14 -4.61
CA ASP A 40 2.30 0.14 -4.91
C ASP A 40 3.62 0.30 -4.17
N LEU A 41 3.65 -0.01 -2.88
CA LEU A 41 4.87 0.07 -2.06
C LEU A 41 5.05 -1.19 -1.23
N VAL A 42 6.30 -1.57 -1.04
CA VAL A 42 6.67 -2.50 0.02
C VAL A 42 7.36 -1.70 1.12
N VAL A 43 6.93 -1.93 2.36
CA VAL A 43 7.43 -1.18 3.51
C VAL A 43 7.88 -2.17 4.59
N VAL A 44 9.06 -1.90 5.16
CA VAL A 44 9.57 -2.71 6.28
C VAL A 44 9.71 -1.81 7.51
N VAL A 45 9.03 -2.21 8.57
CA VAL A 45 9.07 -1.51 9.85
C VAL A 45 9.28 -2.55 10.94
N ALA A 46 10.29 -2.36 11.79
CA ALA A 46 10.59 -3.27 12.90
C ALA A 46 10.70 -4.74 12.44
N GLY A 47 11.31 -4.95 11.28
CA GLY A 47 11.51 -6.29 10.73
C GLY A 47 10.30 -6.92 10.08
N GLN A 48 9.16 -6.24 10.07
CA GLN A 48 7.93 -6.75 9.48
C GLN A 48 7.70 -6.11 8.10
N THR A 49 7.37 -6.94 7.11
CA THR A 49 7.10 -6.48 5.74
C THR A 49 5.61 -6.25 5.54
N TYR A 50 5.28 -5.14 4.91
CA TYR A 50 3.90 -4.75 4.60
C TYR A 50 3.78 -4.35 3.15
N ILE A 51 2.66 -4.69 2.53
CA ILE A 51 2.31 -4.23 1.18
C ILE A 51 1.26 -3.14 1.31
N LEU A 52 1.52 -1.99 0.69
CA LEU A 52 0.59 -0.87 0.72
C LEU A 52 0.00 -0.64 -0.66
N GLU A 53 -1.33 -0.64 -0.72
CA GLU A 53 -2.07 -0.22 -1.91
C GLU A 53 -2.51 1.21 -1.69
N LEU A 54 -2.03 2.12 -2.52
CA LEU A 54 -2.26 3.56 -2.33
C LEU A 54 -3.36 4.07 -3.24
N LYS A 55 -4.30 4.79 -2.66
CA LYS A 55 -5.46 5.33 -3.40
C LYS A 55 -5.61 6.82 -3.13
N ASN A 56 -5.59 7.59 -4.21
CA ASN A 56 -5.89 9.02 -4.18
C ASN A 56 -7.13 9.24 -5.05
N ARG A 57 -8.30 8.97 -4.49
CA ARG A 57 -9.57 8.99 -5.20
C ARG A 57 -10.65 9.71 -4.41
N ALA A 58 -11.53 10.40 -5.14
CA ALA A 58 -12.67 11.08 -4.53
C ALA A 58 -13.73 10.07 -4.06
N THR A 59 -13.91 8.99 -4.81
CA THR A 59 -14.88 7.94 -4.46
C THR A 59 -14.13 6.73 -3.94
N LEU A 60 -14.53 6.23 -2.80
CA LEU A 60 -13.89 5.09 -2.16
C LEU A 60 -14.75 3.84 -2.29
N SER A 61 -14.13 2.78 -2.80
CA SER A 61 -14.71 1.45 -2.84
C SER A 61 -13.81 0.54 -1.99
N LEU A 62 -13.98 0.60 -0.67
CA LEU A 62 -13.11 -0.12 0.26
C LEU A 62 -13.07 -1.62 0.02
N PRO A 63 -14.21 -2.30 -0.25
CA PRO A 63 -14.15 -3.74 -0.51
C PRO A 63 -13.28 -4.10 -1.72
N GLN A 64 -13.37 -3.29 -2.79
CA GLN A 64 -12.55 -3.51 -3.98
C GLN A 64 -11.08 -3.24 -3.70
N PHE A 65 -10.77 -2.12 -3.03
CA PHE A 65 -9.41 -1.74 -2.70
C PHE A 65 -8.75 -2.79 -1.80
N TRP A 66 -9.49 -3.29 -0.83
CA TRP A 66 -8.98 -4.32 0.07
C TRP A 66 -8.65 -5.61 -0.69
N ARG A 67 -9.52 -6.01 -1.60
CA ARG A 67 -9.28 -7.21 -2.43
C ARG A 67 -8.05 -7.03 -3.33
N GLU A 68 -7.89 -5.83 -3.91
CA GLU A 68 -6.71 -5.53 -4.72
C GLU A 68 -5.42 -5.65 -3.88
N ALA A 69 -5.41 -5.11 -2.68
CA ALA A 69 -4.27 -5.19 -1.78
C ALA A 69 -3.95 -6.65 -1.42
N GLU A 70 -4.96 -7.45 -1.15
CA GLU A 70 -4.80 -8.86 -0.83
C GLU A 70 -4.16 -9.63 -1.98
N VAL A 71 -4.67 -9.44 -3.20
CA VAL A 71 -4.14 -10.09 -4.39
C VAL A 71 -2.69 -9.70 -4.62
N GLU A 72 -2.37 -8.43 -4.43
CA GLU A 72 -1.01 -7.92 -4.62
C GLU A 72 -0.05 -8.51 -3.60
N ALA A 73 -0.48 -8.68 -2.35
CA ALA A 73 0.36 -9.33 -1.32
C ALA A 73 0.63 -10.79 -1.67
N LEU A 74 -0.38 -11.49 -2.19
CA LEU A 74 -0.22 -12.87 -2.66
C LEU A 74 0.76 -12.95 -3.83
N ASN A 75 0.64 -12.04 -4.78
CA ASN A 75 1.54 -11.99 -5.93
C ASN A 75 2.99 -11.69 -5.50
N TYR A 76 3.15 -10.79 -4.53
CA TYR A 76 4.46 -10.46 -3.98
C TYR A 76 5.13 -11.72 -3.40
N ALA A 77 4.39 -12.47 -2.59
CA ALA A 77 4.91 -13.69 -1.97
C ALA A 77 5.26 -14.74 -3.02
N LYS A 78 4.40 -14.93 -4.02
CA LYS A 78 4.64 -15.88 -5.10
C LYS A 78 5.88 -15.54 -5.91
N ALA A 79 6.02 -14.28 -6.28
CA ALA A 79 7.15 -13.84 -7.12
C ALA A 79 8.49 -14.06 -6.43
N ARG A 80 8.53 -14.07 -5.11
CA ARG A 80 9.75 -14.23 -4.34
C ARG A 80 9.90 -15.60 -3.68
N GLY A 81 8.94 -16.48 -3.90
CA GLY A 81 8.99 -17.83 -3.31
C GLY A 81 8.92 -17.83 -1.80
N ILE A 82 8.26 -16.82 -1.22
CA ILE A 82 8.12 -16.69 0.24
C ILE A 82 6.90 -17.48 0.69
N GLY A 83 7.04 -18.28 1.73
CA GLY A 83 5.94 -19.07 2.26
C GLY A 83 4.90 -18.27 3.02
N GLU A 84 5.32 -17.14 3.61
CA GLU A 84 4.43 -16.27 4.38
C GLU A 84 4.03 -15.05 3.56
N VAL A 85 2.71 -14.82 3.44
CA VAL A 85 2.19 -13.67 2.72
C VAL A 85 2.29 -12.45 3.63
N PRO A 86 2.91 -11.34 3.16
CA PRO A 86 3.01 -10.15 3.99
C PRO A 86 1.63 -9.55 4.28
N LEU A 87 1.55 -8.83 5.39
CA LEU A 87 0.35 -8.07 5.73
C LEU A 87 0.16 -6.96 4.69
N HIS A 88 -1.09 -6.61 4.45
CA HIS A 88 -1.42 -5.59 3.47
C HIS A 88 -2.39 -4.56 4.04
N TYR A 89 -2.28 -3.34 3.51
CA TYR A 89 -3.13 -2.22 3.91
C TYR A 89 -3.54 -1.44 2.68
N VAL A 90 -4.66 -0.75 2.80
CA VAL A 90 -5.04 0.27 1.82
C VAL A 90 -4.75 1.62 2.47
N VAL A 91 -4.02 2.48 1.79
CA VAL A 91 -3.70 3.82 2.28
C VAL A 91 -4.42 4.82 1.38
N VAL A 92 -5.29 5.61 1.98
CA VAL A 92 -6.15 6.55 1.25
C VAL A 92 -5.77 7.97 1.61
N LYS A 93 -5.54 8.79 0.59
CA LYS A 93 -5.21 10.20 0.81
C LYS A 93 -6.41 10.93 1.40
N ARG A 94 -6.16 11.73 2.44
CA ARG A 94 -7.17 12.61 3.02
C ARG A 94 -7.11 13.97 2.34
N ARG A 95 -8.27 14.51 2.01
CA ARG A 95 -8.36 15.85 1.43
C ARG A 95 -8.02 16.89 2.49
N ASN A 96 -7.32 17.93 2.06
CA ASN A 96 -6.99 19.09 2.92
C ASN A 96 -6.21 18.71 4.17
N ALA A 97 -5.38 17.67 4.07
CA ALA A 97 -4.56 17.21 5.20
C ALA A 97 -3.18 16.81 4.68
N GLY A 98 -2.21 16.82 5.57
CA GLY A 98 -0.85 16.41 5.23
C GLY A 98 -0.76 14.91 4.97
N ILE A 99 0.34 14.51 4.38
CA ILE A 99 0.56 13.10 4.02
C ILE A 99 0.54 12.20 5.25
N ASP A 100 0.98 12.72 6.39
CA ASP A 100 0.99 12.02 7.67
C ASP A 100 -0.41 11.73 8.21
N LYS A 101 -1.43 12.31 7.60
CA LYS A 101 -2.83 12.14 8.00
C LYS A 101 -3.61 11.26 7.03
N ALA A 102 -2.93 10.59 6.10
CA ALA A 102 -3.60 9.63 5.23
C ALA A 102 -4.27 8.53 6.06
N TRP A 103 -5.37 8.02 5.55
CA TRP A 103 -6.09 6.92 6.22
C TRP A 103 -5.39 5.60 5.93
N VAL A 104 -5.23 4.77 6.95
CA VAL A 104 -4.75 3.39 6.80
C VAL A 104 -5.94 2.48 7.08
N VAL A 105 -6.27 1.63 6.13
CA VAL A 105 -7.44 0.74 6.20
C VAL A 105 -6.98 -0.70 6.26
N GLN A 106 -7.55 -1.45 7.19
CA GLN A 106 -7.32 -2.89 7.32
C GLN A 106 -8.62 -3.54 7.85
N ASP A 107 -8.72 -4.85 7.75
CA ASP A 107 -9.88 -5.51 8.32
C ASP A 107 -9.69 -5.73 9.83
N LEU A 108 -10.78 -6.02 10.51
CA LEU A 108 -10.78 -6.16 11.96
C LEU A 108 -9.90 -7.31 12.44
N GLU A 109 -9.90 -8.41 11.69
CA GLU A 109 -9.08 -9.57 12.05
C GLU A 109 -7.59 -9.23 12.03
N GLN A 110 -7.13 -8.57 10.98
CA GLN A 110 -5.72 -8.17 10.86
C GLN A 110 -5.35 -7.20 11.97
N TRP A 111 -6.22 -6.22 12.25
CA TRP A 111 -5.99 -5.25 13.31
C TRP A 111 -5.81 -5.95 14.67
N LEU A 112 -6.68 -6.91 14.97
CA LEU A 112 -6.59 -7.63 16.25
C LEU A 112 -5.30 -8.46 16.35
N LYS A 113 -4.96 -9.17 15.29
CA LYS A 113 -3.75 -9.99 15.26
C LYS A 113 -2.48 -9.15 15.47
N GLU A 114 -2.46 -7.95 14.96
CA GLU A 114 -1.30 -7.06 15.12
C GLU A 114 -1.15 -6.54 16.54
N LYS A 115 -2.22 -6.54 17.33
CA LYS A 115 -2.19 -6.08 18.72
C LYS A 115 -1.82 -7.20 19.72
N GLN A 116 -1.80 -8.43 19.25
CA GLN A 116 -1.52 -9.59 20.12
C GLN A 116 -0.03 -9.94 20.20
#